data_74769a35edee67bd73de8d08c44123e9
#
_entry.id   74769a35edee67bd73de8d08c44123e9
#
_cell.length_a   1.000
_cell.length_b   1.000
_cell.length_c   1.000
_cell.angle_alpha   90.00
_cell.angle_beta   90.00
_cell.angle_gamma   90.00
#
_symmetry.space_group_name_H-M   'P 1'
#
loop_
_entity.id
_entity.type
_entity.pdbx_description
1 polymer ?
#
loop_
_entity_poly.entity_id
_entity_poly.type
_entity_poly.pdbx_seq_one_letter_code
_entity_poly.pdbx_strand_id
1 'polypeptide(L)'
;GQHDTDRYVDVVRKLDPSRLINAASGWHDRGVGDVLDIHAYPGPNAPEPDPRRASVLGEFGGLGLAVPEHTWSDESWSYRGVQDSIELTNRYQSLLRRVWQLEQQPGLTAAVYTQLTDVEYECNGLLTYDRAVMKVNDGRVSAANRGLVPKLKTIVPTALTEPPTWRYT
;
A
#
# COMPACT_ATOMS: atom_id res chain seq x y z
N GLY A 1 5.13 21.43 -4.33
CA GLY A 1 5.76 21.22 -5.64
C GLY A 1 7.24 20.95 -5.50
N GLN A 2 7.85 20.34 -6.51
CA GLN A 2 9.29 20.06 -6.51
C GLN A 2 10.06 21.28 -7.06
N HIS A 3 11.15 21.64 -6.40
CA HIS A 3 12.04 22.75 -6.80
C HIS A 3 13.47 22.23 -6.91
N ASP A 4 14.17 22.58 -8.01
CA ASP A 4 15.58 22.24 -8.25
C ASP A 4 15.93 20.74 -8.08
N THR A 5 14.98 19.84 -8.32
CA THR A 5 15.15 18.39 -8.10
C THR A 5 16.35 17.84 -8.83
N ASP A 6 16.53 18.22 -10.10
CA ASP A 6 17.66 17.80 -10.95
C ASP A 6 19.01 18.17 -10.33
N ARG A 7 19.11 19.41 -9.82
CA ARG A 7 20.31 19.89 -9.14
C ARG A 7 20.60 19.10 -7.86
N TYR A 8 19.56 18.77 -7.07
CA TYR A 8 19.76 17.97 -5.86
C TYR A 8 20.17 16.54 -6.18
N VAL A 9 19.60 15.93 -7.21
CA VAL A 9 20.02 14.60 -7.70
C VAL A 9 21.50 14.63 -8.07
N ASP A 10 21.96 15.64 -8.81
CA ASP A 10 23.35 15.80 -9.19
C ASP A 10 24.29 15.98 -7.99
N VAL A 11 23.85 16.75 -6.98
CA VAL A 11 24.63 16.95 -5.76
C VAL A 11 24.75 15.63 -4.98
N VAL A 12 23.65 14.91 -4.78
CA VAL A 12 23.64 13.63 -4.06
C VAL A 12 24.53 12.61 -4.78
N ARG A 13 24.42 12.52 -6.11
CA ARG A 13 25.24 11.60 -6.92
C ARG A 13 26.74 11.89 -6.84
N LYS A 14 27.11 13.16 -6.73
CA LYS A 14 28.54 13.55 -6.52
C LYS A 14 29.04 13.21 -5.12
N LEU A 15 28.17 13.33 -4.10
CA LEU A 15 28.54 13.06 -2.71
C LEU A 15 28.58 11.54 -2.41
N ASP A 16 27.65 10.80 -2.97
CA ASP A 16 27.59 9.34 -2.82
C ASP A 16 27.19 8.67 -4.15
N PRO A 17 28.18 8.34 -5.00
CA PRO A 17 27.93 7.70 -6.30
C PRO A 17 27.56 6.21 -6.16
N SER A 18 27.62 5.65 -4.96
CA SER A 18 27.40 4.21 -4.72
C SER A 18 25.92 3.86 -4.52
N ARG A 19 25.06 4.83 -4.27
CA ARG A 19 23.64 4.60 -3.94
C ARG A 19 22.70 4.99 -5.08
N LEU A 20 21.59 4.24 -5.17
CA LEU A 20 20.48 4.61 -6.03
C LEU A 20 19.75 5.83 -5.45
N ILE A 21 19.27 6.69 -6.33
CA ILE A 21 18.58 7.93 -5.95
C ILE A 21 17.11 7.83 -6.35
N ASN A 22 16.22 7.90 -5.36
CA ASN A 22 14.82 8.22 -5.56
C ASN A 22 14.63 9.74 -5.44
N ALA A 23 14.20 10.36 -6.52
CA ALA A 23 14.01 11.81 -6.60
C ALA A 23 12.63 12.27 -6.08
N ALA A 24 12.02 11.53 -5.15
CA ALA A 24 10.69 11.78 -4.60
C ALA A 24 9.62 11.92 -5.70
N SER A 25 9.64 11.02 -6.68
CA SER A 25 8.77 11.06 -7.87
C SER A 25 7.32 10.64 -7.61
N GLY A 26 6.98 10.19 -6.41
CA GLY A 26 5.70 9.55 -6.06
C GLY A 26 4.43 10.26 -6.56
N TRP A 27 4.38 11.59 -6.50
CA TRP A 27 3.28 12.40 -7.03
C TRP A 27 3.64 13.20 -8.29
N HIS A 28 4.92 13.50 -8.49
CA HIS A 28 5.39 14.34 -9.60
C HIS A 28 6.76 13.88 -10.06
N ASP A 29 6.82 13.12 -11.14
CA ASP A 29 8.08 12.70 -11.73
C ASP A 29 8.74 13.82 -12.55
N ARG A 30 10.03 14.07 -12.30
CA ARG A 30 10.89 15.00 -13.06
C ARG A 30 11.79 14.32 -14.07
N GLY A 31 11.68 12.98 -14.20
CA GLY A 31 12.49 12.21 -15.14
C GLY A 31 13.95 12.02 -14.73
N VAL A 32 14.29 12.26 -13.44
CA VAL A 32 15.65 12.16 -12.91
C VAL A 32 15.75 11.13 -11.80
N GLY A 33 16.97 10.75 -11.42
CA GLY A 33 17.24 9.68 -10.45
C GLY A 33 17.24 8.30 -11.10
N ASP A 34 17.34 7.27 -10.26
CA ASP A 34 17.47 5.87 -10.67
C ASP A 34 16.16 5.09 -10.46
N VAL A 35 15.21 5.70 -9.78
CA VAL A 35 13.93 5.11 -9.40
C VAL A 35 12.80 5.95 -10.01
N LEU A 36 11.86 5.27 -10.67
CA LEU A 36 10.55 5.82 -11.03
C LEU A 36 9.55 5.35 -9.98
N ASP A 37 9.29 6.22 -9.05
CA ASP A 37 8.40 5.99 -7.93
C ASP A 37 7.01 6.56 -8.20
N ILE A 38 5.97 5.83 -7.81
CA ILE A 38 4.60 6.34 -7.75
C ILE A 38 4.00 6.10 -6.36
N HIS A 39 3.06 6.96 -5.96
CA HIS A 39 2.19 6.76 -4.80
C HIS A 39 0.77 6.45 -5.27
N ALA A 40 0.13 5.44 -4.71
CA ALA A 40 -1.23 5.03 -5.10
C ALA A 40 -2.03 4.58 -3.88
N TYR A 41 -3.12 5.31 -3.55
CA TYR A 41 -3.95 4.99 -2.39
C TYR A 41 -5.41 4.69 -2.77
N PRO A 42 -5.98 3.57 -2.27
CA PRO A 42 -5.28 2.51 -1.54
C PRO A 42 -4.38 1.66 -2.45
N GLY A 43 -4.47 1.81 -3.76
CA GLY A 43 -3.68 1.09 -4.75
C GLY A 43 -3.95 -0.43 -4.74
N PRO A 44 -2.90 -1.26 -4.99
CA PRO A 44 -1.63 -0.87 -5.57
C PRO A 44 -1.71 -0.61 -7.08
N ASN A 45 -0.73 0.10 -7.61
CA ASN A 45 -0.53 0.32 -9.04
C ASN A 45 0.97 0.21 -9.37
N ALA A 46 1.32 0.20 -10.64
CA ALA A 46 2.71 0.26 -11.10
C ALA A 46 2.87 1.38 -12.13
N PRO A 47 4.01 2.07 -12.15
CA PRO A 47 4.30 3.01 -13.22
C PRO A 47 4.52 2.26 -14.53
N GLU A 48 4.34 2.95 -15.66
CA GLU A 48 4.79 2.43 -16.95
C GLU A 48 6.31 2.16 -16.90
N PRO A 49 6.79 1.03 -17.42
CA PRO A 49 8.20 0.69 -17.36
C PRO A 49 9.10 1.74 -18.00
N ASP A 50 10.12 2.16 -17.29
CA ASP A 50 11.18 3.02 -17.79
C ASP A 50 12.43 2.17 -18.05
N PRO A 51 13.09 2.27 -19.24
CA PRO A 51 14.22 1.42 -19.56
C PRO A 51 15.49 1.72 -18.74
N ARG A 52 15.51 2.80 -17.98
CA ARG A 52 16.69 3.27 -17.24
C ARG A 52 16.46 3.34 -15.73
N ARG A 53 15.21 3.29 -15.27
CA ARG A 53 14.83 3.47 -13.86
C ARG A 53 14.04 2.27 -13.35
N ALA A 54 14.28 1.92 -12.11
CA ALA A 54 13.50 0.88 -11.43
C ALA A 54 12.06 1.34 -11.16
N SER A 55 11.06 0.54 -11.52
CA SER A 55 9.65 0.80 -11.24
C SER A 55 9.33 0.50 -9.79
N VAL A 56 8.94 1.50 -9.02
CA VAL A 56 8.68 1.37 -7.58
C VAL A 56 7.30 1.94 -7.24
N LEU A 57 6.56 1.24 -6.38
CA LEU A 57 5.38 1.73 -5.70
C LEU A 57 5.82 2.17 -4.29
N GLY A 58 6.26 3.42 -4.15
CA GLY A 58 6.87 3.93 -2.92
C GLY A 58 5.89 4.10 -1.77
N GLU A 59 4.59 4.27 -2.08
CA GLU A 59 3.54 4.27 -1.08
C GLU A 59 2.25 3.67 -1.62
N PHE A 60 1.63 2.78 -0.83
CA PHE A 60 0.28 2.26 -1.09
C PHE A 60 -0.37 1.77 0.20
N GLY A 61 -1.67 1.51 0.17
CA GLY A 61 -2.43 1.00 1.30
C GLY A 61 -3.21 2.10 2.01
N GLY A 62 -2.66 2.68 3.06
CA GLY A 62 -3.36 3.71 3.83
C GLY A 62 -4.66 3.22 4.46
N LEU A 63 -4.74 1.91 4.79
CA LEU A 63 -5.92 1.29 5.39
C LEU A 63 -5.98 1.62 6.88
N GLY A 64 -6.95 2.42 7.31
CA GLY A 64 -7.05 2.94 8.66
C GLY A 64 -7.99 2.16 9.55
N LEU A 65 -7.50 1.85 10.75
CA LEU A 65 -8.27 1.32 11.86
C LEU A 65 -7.85 2.06 13.14
N ALA A 66 -8.71 2.94 13.64
CA ALA A 66 -8.50 3.56 14.95
C ALA A 66 -8.83 2.53 16.04
N VAL A 67 -7.93 2.37 17.00
CA VAL A 67 -8.11 1.48 18.16
C VAL A 67 -8.35 2.35 19.40
N PRO A 68 -9.52 2.28 20.04
CA PRO A 68 -9.80 3.07 21.24
C PRO A 68 -8.70 2.92 22.30
N GLU A 69 -8.39 4.01 23.00
CA GLU A 69 -7.32 4.11 24.00
C GLU A 69 -5.88 4.02 23.45
N HIS A 70 -5.73 3.74 22.15
CA HIS A 70 -4.45 3.61 21.46
C HIS A 70 -4.36 4.55 20.25
N THR A 71 -5.05 5.69 20.28
CA THR A 71 -4.95 6.78 19.29
C THR A 71 -4.14 7.95 19.85
N TRP A 72 -3.42 8.67 19.00
CA TRP A 72 -2.68 9.86 19.39
C TRP A 72 -3.60 10.97 19.92
N SER A 73 -4.80 11.10 19.34
CA SER A 73 -5.83 12.04 19.74
C SER A 73 -7.23 11.49 19.41
N ASP A 74 -8.26 12.21 19.77
CA ASP A 74 -9.66 11.87 19.44
C ASP A 74 -9.95 12.00 17.93
N GLU A 75 -9.18 12.82 17.22
CA GLU A 75 -9.23 12.94 15.77
C GLU A 75 -8.27 11.95 15.11
N SER A 76 -8.73 11.27 14.07
CA SER A 76 -7.90 10.38 13.28
C SER A 76 -8.33 10.39 11.81
N TRP A 77 -7.39 10.12 10.90
CA TRP A 77 -7.71 10.00 9.49
C TRP A 77 -6.94 8.84 8.83
N SER A 78 -7.39 8.46 7.65
CA SER A 78 -6.74 7.47 6.79
C SER A 78 -7.22 7.63 5.36
N TYR A 79 -6.49 7.07 4.39
CA TYR A 79 -6.96 7.06 2.98
C TYR A 79 -8.19 6.19 2.79
N ARG A 80 -8.29 5.08 3.54
CA ARG A 80 -9.43 4.17 3.49
C ARG A 80 -9.69 3.53 4.85
N GLY A 81 -10.77 3.91 5.51
CA GLY A 81 -11.20 3.27 6.76
C GLY A 81 -11.65 1.82 6.57
N VAL A 82 -11.43 1.03 7.60
CA VAL A 82 -11.91 -0.35 7.75
C VAL A 82 -12.62 -0.51 9.09
N GLN A 83 -13.46 -1.54 9.22
CA GLN A 83 -14.32 -1.72 10.39
C GLN A 83 -13.62 -2.42 11.56
N ASP A 84 -12.73 -3.37 11.25
CA ASP A 84 -12.07 -4.21 12.25
C ASP A 84 -10.74 -4.82 11.75
N SER A 85 -10.05 -5.51 12.64
CA SER A 85 -8.79 -6.21 12.40
C SER A 85 -8.91 -7.30 11.32
N ILE A 86 -10.06 -7.93 11.21
CA ILE A 86 -10.30 -8.99 10.21
C ILE A 86 -10.39 -8.36 8.83
N GLU A 87 -11.15 -7.29 8.69
CA GLU A 87 -11.26 -6.54 7.43
C GLU A 87 -9.91 -5.95 7.04
N LEU A 88 -9.17 -5.33 7.98
CA LEU A 88 -7.84 -4.78 7.74
C LEU A 88 -6.90 -5.86 7.18
N THR A 89 -6.83 -7.02 7.83
CA THR A 89 -6.00 -8.14 7.39
C THR A 89 -6.41 -8.66 6.01
N ASN A 90 -7.71 -8.81 5.75
CA ASN A 90 -8.22 -9.28 4.47
C ASN A 90 -7.91 -8.31 3.33
N ARG A 91 -8.08 -7.01 3.56
CA ARG A 91 -7.75 -5.97 2.58
C ARG A 91 -6.25 -5.89 2.33
N TYR A 92 -5.43 -5.94 3.37
CA TYR A 92 -3.98 -6.02 3.24
C TYR A 92 -3.57 -7.18 2.33
N GLN A 93 -4.03 -8.39 2.60
CA GLN A 93 -3.74 -9.56 1.75
C GLN A 93 -4.19 -9.37 0.30
N SER A 94 -5.32 -8.70 0.07
CA SER A 94 -5.82 -8.41 -1.27
C SER A 94 -4.91 -7.43 -2.01
N LEU A 95 -4.41 -6.41 -1.34
CA LEU A 95 -3.43 -5.46 -1.89
C LEU A 95 -2.12 -6.19 -2.24
N LEU A 96 -1.57 -7.00 -1.32
CA LEU A 96 -0.33 -7.75 -1.57
C LEU A 96 -0.48 -8.75 -2.71
N ARG A 97 -1.63 -9.40 -2.86
CA ARG A 97 -1.89 -10.26 -4.04
C ARG A 97 -1.74 -9.46 -5.33
N ARG A 98 -2.24 -8.24 -5.36
CA ARG A 98 -2.11 -7.38 -6.54
C ARG A 98 -0.67 -6.89 -6.74
N VAL A 99 0.08 -6.58 -5.67
CA VAL A 99 1.53 -6.27 -5.74
C VAL A 99 2.28 -7.40 -6.44
N TRP A 100 2.09 -8.65 -6.03
CA TRP A 100 2.73 -9.82 -6.65
C TRP A 100 2.34 -10.04 -8.12
N GLN A 101 1.14 -9.62 -8.51
CA GLN A 101 0.76 -9.61 -9.94
C GLN A 101 1.50 -8.51 -10.71
N LEU A 102 1.65 -7.33 -10.11
CA LEU A 102 2.35 -6.19 -10.72
C LEU A 102 3.87 -6.44 -10.82
N GLU A 103 4.45 -7.23 -9.94
CA GLU A 103 5.83 -7.72 -10.06
C GLU A 103 6.01 -8.55 -11.34
N GLN A 104 5.05 -9.45 -11.64
CA GLN A 104 5.10 -10.28 -12.84
C GLN A 104 4.85 -9.47 -14.11
N GLN A 105 3.93 -8.52 -14.08
CA GLN A 105 3.58 -7.66 -15.19
C GLN A 105 2.87 -6.39 -14.69
N PRO A 106 3.41 -5.18 -14.96
CA PRO A 106 4.47 -4.81 -15.92
C PRO A 106 5.92 -4.90 -15.40
N GLY A 107 6.19 -5.46 -14.23
CA GLY A 107 7.55 -5.58 -13.69
C GLY A 107 7.84 -4.57 -12.59
N LEU A 108 6.93 -4.45 -11.61
CA LEU A 108 7.15 -3.69 -10.39
C LEU A 108 8.31 -4.30 -9.60
N THR A 109 9.34 -3.49 -9.26
CA THR A 109 10.56 -3.99 -8.61
C THR A 109 10.55 -3.85 -7.09
N ALA A 110 9.75 -2.92 -6.56
CA ALA A 110 9.57 -2.75 -5.12
C ALA A 110 8.22 -2.13 -4.80
N ALA A 111 7.72 -2.39 -3.60
CA ALA A 111 6.51 -1.79 -3.06
C ALA A 111 6.64 -1.55 -1.57
N VAL A 112 6.19 -0.38 -1.08
CA VAL A 112 6.24 0.02 0.32
C VAL A 112 4.82 0.28 0.82
N TYR A 113 4.38 -0.51 1.79
CA TYR A 113 3.06 -0.32 2.41
C TYR A 113 3.08 0.83 3.40
N THR A 114 2.10 1.70 3.33
CA THR A 114 1.86 2.80 4.25
C THR A 114 0.75 2.42 5.24
N GLN A 115 1.07 2.10 6.56
CA GLN A 115 2.44 2.17 7.07
C GLN A 115 2.66 1.14 8.18
N LEU A 116 3.81 1.11 8.81
CA LEU A 116 4.10 0.15 9.87
C LEU A 116 3.39 0.49 11.18
N THR A 117 3.47 1.74 11.63
CA THR A 117 2.80 2.24 12.84
C THR A 117 1.95 3.44 12.50
N ASP A 118 0.87 3.67 13.25
CA ASP A 118 0.17 4.95 13.21
C ASP A 118 1.14 6.09 13.52
N VAL A 119 0.94 7.26 12.91
CA VAL A 119 1.74 8.45 13.13
C VAL A 119 0.82 9.64 13.38
N GLU A 120 0.84 10.14 14.60
CA GLU A 120 -0.04 11.24 15.03
C GLU A 120 -1.52 10.94 14.70
N TYR A 121 -2.17 11.77 13.89
CA TYR A 121 -3.58 11.62 13.50
C TYR A 121 -3.80 10.54 12.44
N GLU A 122 -2.74 10.06 11.79
CA GLU A 122 -2.82 9.09 10.70
C GLU A 122 -2.87 7.67 11.26
N CYS A 123 -4.05 7.04 11.20
CA CYS A 123 -4.33 5.75 11.83
C CYS A 123 -4.25 4.56 10.86
N ASN A 124 -3.41 4.58 9.87
CA ASN A 124 -3.26 3.56 8.83
C ASN A 124 -2.04 2.62 9.02
N GLY A 125 -1.46 2.61 10.21
CA GLY A 125 -0.44 1.64 10.58
C GLY A 125 -0.97 0.21 10.74
N LEU A 126 -0.06 -0.76 10.68
CA LEU A 126 -0.32 -2.14 11.09
C LEU A 126 -0.26 -2.30 12.61
N LEU A 127 0.39 -1.36 13.29
CA LEU A 127 0.42 -1.20 14.74
C LEU A 127 -0.14 0.18 15.11
N THR A 128 -0.60 0.29 16.36
CA THR A 128 -0.96 1.58 16.96
C THR A 128 0.26 2.48 17.15
N TYR A 129 0.06 3.80 17.33
CA TYR A 129 1.13 4.79 17.45
C TYR A 129 2.10 4.50 18.62
N ASP A 130 1.56 3.99 19.72
CA ASP A 130 2.29 3.58 20.92
C ASP A 130 2.93 2.17 20.78
N ARG A 131 2.68 1.48 19.66
CA ARG A 131 3.12 0.11 19.34
C ARG A 131 2.62 -0.95 20.30
N ALA A 132 1.59 -0.65 21.09
CA ALA A 132 1.01 -1.56 22.08
C ALA A 132 0.10 -2.61 21.43
N VAL A 133 -0.56 -2.29 20.32
CA VAL A 133 -1.52 -3.17 19.65
C VAL A 133 -1.13 -3.46 18.22
N MET A 134 -1.02 -4.74 17.88
CA MET A 134 -0.97 -5.24 16.51
C MET A 134 -2.40 -5.26 15.96
N LYS A 135 -2.68 -4.44 14.95
CA LYS A 135 -4.02 -4.27 14.38
C LYS A 135 -4.40 -5.35 13.35
N VAL A 136 -3.46 -6.20 12.97
CA VAL A 136 -3.61 -7.24 11.95
C VAL A 136 -3.24 -8.62 12.47
N ASN A 137 -3.62 -9.67 11.74
CA ASN A 137 -3.05 -11.00 11.97
C ASN A 137 -1.64 -11.07 11.38
N ASP A 138 -0.62 -11.10 12.22
CA ASP A 138 0.79 -11.07 11.87
C ASP A 138 1.22 -12.25 10.98
N GLY A 139 0.75 -13.44 11.27
CA GLY A 139 1.03 -14.64 10.47
C GLY A 139 0.50 -14.51 9.05
N ARG A 140 -0.71 -13.96 8.87
CA ARG A 140 -1.31 -13.75 7.56
C ARG A 140 -0.62 -12.63 6.78
N VAL A 141 -0.23 -11.55 7.46
CA VAL A 141 0.55 -10.45 6.87
C VAL A 141 1.92 -10.95 6.44
N SER A 142 2.63 -11.67 7.32
CA SER A 142 3.93 -12.27 7.02
C SER A 142 3.85 -13.24 5.84
N ALA A 143 2.80 -14.05 5.74
CA ALA A 143 2.60 -14.93 4.59
C ALA A 143 2.38 -14.12 3.29
N ALA A 144 1.55 -13.08 3.34
CA ALA A 144 1.28 -12.22 2.19
C ALA A 144 2.56 -11.54 1.67
N ASN A 145 3.41 -11.05 2.57
CA ASN A 145 4.71 -10.44 2.23
C ASN A 145 5.68 -11.41 1.56
N ARG A 146 5.49 -12.72 1.73
CA ARG A 146 6.25 -13.77 1.05
C ARG A 146 5.58 -14.32 -0.20
N GLY A 147 4.53 -13.67 -0.69
CA GLY A 147 3.76 -14.16 -1.85
C GLY A 147 2.81 -15.33 -1.54
N LEU A 148 2.72 -15.75 -0.29
CA LEU A 148 1.86 -16.85 0.14
C LEU A 148 0.43 -16.37 0.44
N VAL A 149 -0.22 -15.75 -0.55
CA VAL A 149 -1.60 -15.28 -0.42
C VAL A 149 -2.53 -16.35 -0.98
N PRO A 150 -3.49 -16.86 -0.19
CA PRO A 150 -4.45 -17.83 -0.69
C PRO A 150 -5.17 -17.32 -1.95
N LYS A 151 -5.28 -18.14 -2.98
CA LYS A 151 -6.12 -17.81 -4.13
C LYS A 151 -7.55 -17.61 -3.64
N LEU A 152 -8.19 -16.52 -4.03
CA LEU A 152 -9.63 -16.38 -3.82
C LEU A 152 -10.30 -17.57 -4.51
N LYS A 153 -11.07 -18.36 -3.75
CA LYS A 153 -11.99 -19.30 -4.39
C LYS A 153 -12.94 -18.46 -5.24
N THR A 154 -12.92 -18.67 -6.54
CA THR A 154 -13.94 -18.08 -7.41
C THR A 154 -15.27 -18.65 -6.91
N ILE A 155 -16.05 -17.84 -6.21
CA ILE A 155 -17.44 -18.17 -5.93
C ILE A 155 -18.13 -18.01 -7.29
N VAL A 156 -18.33 -19.11 -7.98
CA VAL A 156 -19.24 -19.14 -9.13
C VAL A 156 -20.61 -18.85 -8.53
N PRO A 157 -21.29 -17.76 -8.90
CA PRO A 157 -22.64 -17.53 -8.42
C PRO A 157 -23.49 -18.73 -8.85
N THR A 158 -23.96 -19.50 -7.87
CA THR A 158 -24.95 -20.54 -8.16
C THR A 158 -26.22 -19.80 -8.55
N ALA A 159 -26.72 -20.03 -9.76
CA ALA A 159 -27.99 -19.48 -10.16
C ALA A 159 -29.04 -19.92 -9.12
N LEU A 160 -29.80 -18.95 -8.60
CA LEU A 160 -30.93 -19.26 -7.74
C LEU A 160 -31.88 -20.14 -8.57
N THR A 161 -32.17 -21.33 -8.11
CA THR A 161 -33.04 -22.28 -8.81
C THR A 161 -34.49 -21.84 -8.84
N GLU A 162 -34.85 -20.86 -7.98
CA GLU A 162 -36.17 -20.20 -8.00
C GLU A 162 -36.02 -18.72 -7.65
N PRO A 163 -36.78 -17.80 -8.28
CA PRO A 163 -36.79 -16.40 -7.91
C PRO A 163 -37.43 -16.24 -6.53
N PRO A 164 -36.88 -15.36 -5.64
CA PRO A 164 -37.48 -15.12 -4.34
C PRO A 164 -38.88 -14.53 -4.51
N THR A 165 -39.88 -15.21 -3.94
CA THR A 165 -41.26 -14.69 -3.88
C THR A 165 -41.35 -13.62 -2.78
N TRP A 166 -41.23 -12.35 -3.14
CA TRP A 166 -41.49 -11.24 -2.24
C TRP A 166 -43.02 -11.10 -2.03
N ARG A 167 -43.49 -11.37 -0.83
CA ARG A 167 -44.85 -10.98 -0.40
C ARG A 167 -44.71 -9.66 0.32
N TYR A 168 -45.30 -8.61 -0.26
CA TYR A 168 -45.50 -7.36 0.47
C TYR A 168 -46.74 -7.57 1.39
N THR A 169 -46.52 -7.44 2.69
CA THR A 169 -47.61 -7.30 3.69
C THR A 169 -47.64 -5.87 4.15
#